data_8435246a797b37e3a856da43d4e8240d
#
_entry.id   8435246a797b37e3a856da43d4e8240d
#
_cell.length_a   1.000
_cell.length_b   1.000
_cell.length_c   1.000
_cell.angle_alpha   90.00
_cell.angle_beta   90.00
_cell.angle_gamma   90.00
#
_symmetry.space_group_name_H-M   'P 1'
#
loop_
_entity.id
_entity.type
_entity.pdbx_description
1 polymer ?
#
loop_
_entity_poly.entity_id
_entity_poly.type
_entity_poly.pdbx_seq_one_letter_code
_entity_poly.pdbx_strand_id
1 'polypeptide(L)'
;MGRVTLVGAGCGSYDLLTIRGRAMVQEADCILYDALIDPRILSFASPSCEQIAVGKRSGHALMSQDQINALLLQKAGEHAHVVRLKGGDPFVLGRGGEEALFLRRHGVDVTFVPGISSAIAALEAAGIPPTHRTLAFGFHVMDGHDPSRIAFDALVQDGNTCVFLMGLSHLDEIVQGLLKAGMDAQVPSAIISQGAKRGQRVLCAPLHELPQRVHAAKLCAPAIIVTGECVRLHAQLSVPRPLQGARIGIAAYGSGQKLEDLLEAQGALTTQLCSAQVSFCLDALDAICLDAYDWLILTSPRAASAFVRWMRSRQIDLRRLAHLKLAVVGSACARICQDVLLQPDVVAGIQDSAHLGDALAQQVKEEDTLLHLCAEEHGDELAQRFGAQLKTAVVYHMERRACPVTEGELDQVVFTCASAARDCAHHVGSAYAVAIGQKCADELRRQGVQRIITASEHSLQGCVDALIQNWEERT
;
A
#
# COMPACT_ATOMS: atom_id res chain seq x y z
N MET A 1 7.16 4.24 34.20
CA MET A 1 6.33 3.64 33.13
C MET A 1 6.62 4.37 31.83
N GLY A 2 6.62 3.67 30.72
CA GLY A 2 6.70 4.27 29.40
C GLY A 2 5.46 5.09 29.03
N ARG A 3 5.52 5.81 27.91
CA ARG A 3 4.40 6.57 27.35
C ARG A 3 3.53 5.68 26.45
N VAL A 4 2.24 5.98 26.36
CA VAL A 4 1.31 5.36 25.40
C VAL A 4 0.81 6.42 24.43
N THR A 5 0.89 6.16 23.12
CA THR A 5 0.30 7.02 22.10
C THR A 5 -0.87 6.30 21.42
N LEU A 6 -2.08 6.85 21.54
CA LEU A 6 -3.23 6.38 20.77
C LEU A 6 -3.18 7.00 19.38
N VAL A 7 -3.05 6.18 18.36
CA VAL A 7 -2.87 6.62 16.97
C VAL A 7 -4.03 6.13 16.11
N GLY A 8 -4.69 7.05 15.40
CA GLY A 8 -5.63 6.71 14.35
C GLY A 8 -4.92 6.22 13.11
N ALA A 9 -5.22 5.00 12.70
CA ALA A 9 -4.66 4.37 11.50
C ALA A 9 -5.27 4.89 10.18
N GLY A 10 -6.32 5.70 10.27
CA GLY A 10 -7.15 6.03 9.12
C GLY A 10 -8.11 4.91 8.75
N CYS A 11 -8.88 5.12 7.69
CA CYS A 11 -9.86 4.18 7.17
C CYS A 11 -9.38 3.63 5.83
N GLY A 12 -9.34 2.31 5.72
CA GLY A 12 -9.15 1.63 4.44
C GLY A 12 -7.68 1.42 4.09
N SER A 13 -7.05 2.35 3.40
CA SER A 13 -5.68 2.24 2.89
C SER A 13 -4.64 2.82 3.86
N TYR A 14 -3.42 2.28 3.82
CA TYR A 14 -2.29 2.69 4.67
C TYR A 14 -1.82 4.14 4.41
N ASP A 15 -2.06 4.68 3.23
CA ASP A 15 -1.74 6.07 2.83
C ASP A 15 -2.68 7.12 3.45
N LEU A 16 -3.79 6.69 4.06
CA LEU A 16 -4.65 7.54 4.89
C LEU A 16 -4.16 7.66 6.34
N LEU A 17 -3.03 7.07 6.66
CA LEU A 17 -2.33 7.32 7.92
C LEU A 17 -1.72 8.73 7.90
N THR A 18 -1.92 9.49 8.98
CA THR A 18 -1.32 10.83 9.08
C THR A 18 0.21 10.74 9.16
N ILE A 19 0.91 11.80 8.70
CA ILE A 19 2.39 11.89 8.79
C ILE A 19 2.85 11.71 10.24
N ARG A 20 2.13 12.31 11.21
CA ARG A 20 2.42 12.14 12.64
C ARG A 20 2.17 10.69 13.09
N GLY A 21 1.09 10.07 12.64
CA GLY A 21 0.80 8.67 12.94
C GLY A 21 1.91 7.74 12.44
N ARG A 22 2.42 7.97 11.23
CA ARG A 22 3.55 7.23 10.69
C ARG A 22 4.82 7.40 11.54
N ALA A 23 5.14 8.62 11.95
CA ALA A 23 6.29 8.86 12.83
C ALA A 23 6.18 8.09 14.15
N MET A 24 4.99 8.09 14.78
CA MET A 24 4.78 7.35 16.04
C MET A 24 4.92 5.82 15.84
N VAL A 25 4.44 5.29 14.71
CA VAL A 25 4.62 3.87 14.37
C VAL A 25 6.10 3.53 14.18
N GLN A 26 6.89 4.42 13.54
CA GLN A 26 8.33 4.24 13.34
C GLN A 26 9.15 4.28 14.64
N GLU A 27 8.69 5.07 15.61
CA GLU A 27 9.36 5.24 16.92
C GLU A 27 8.87 4.24 17.98
N ALA A 28 7.90 3.39 17.66
CA ALA A 28 7.29 2.48 18.63
C ALA A 28 8.21 1.31 18.99
N ASP A 29 8.30 0.98 20.29
CA ASP A 29 8.90 -0.25 20.79
C ASP A 29 7.89 -1.40 20.79
N CYS A 30 6.59 -1.07 20.99
CA CYS A 30 5.49 -2.03 20.97
C CYS A 30 4.24 -1.40 20.33
N ILE A 31 3.55 -2.15 19.46
CA ILE A 31 2.31 -1.73 18.81
C ILE A 31 1.19 -2.74 19.12
N LEU A 32 0.11 -2.25 19.76
CA LEU A 32 -1.15 -2.98 19.89
C LEU A 32 -2.12 -2.48 18.83
N TYR A 33 -2.62 -3.33 17.95
CA TYR A 33 -3.40 -2.90 16.78
C TYR A 33 -4.73 -3.61 16.59
N ASP A 34 -5.71 -2.87 16.02
CA ASP A 34 -7.05 -3.37 15.69
C ASP A 34 -7.05 -4.20 14.39
N ALA A 35 -8.02 -5.11 14.24
CA ALA A 35 -8.15 -5.99 13.08
C ALA A 35 -8.51 -5.28 11.76
N LEU A 36 -9.08 -4.09 11.81
CA LEU A 36 -9.54 -3.35 10.62
C LEU A 36 -8.50 -2.40 10.02
N ILE A 37 -7.32 -2.26 10.64
CA ILE A 37 -6.23 -1.47 10.06
C ILE A 37 -5.70 -2.12 8.79
N ASP A 38 -5.05 -1.33 7.95
CA ASP A 38 -4.25 -1.88 6.84
C ASP A 38 -2.94 -2.46 7.40
N PRO A 39 -2.67 -3.77 7.22
CA PRO A 39 -1.47 -4.40 7.78
C PRO A 39 -0.15 -3.81 7.23
N ARG A 40 -0.18 -3.14 6.08
CA ARG A 40 0.99 -2.44 5.51
C ARG A 40 1.51 -1.33 6.43
N ILE A 41 0.67 -0.76 7.30
CA ILE A 41 1.09 0.22 8.30
C ILE A 41 2.13 -0.38 9.25
N LEU A 42 2.02 -1.65 9.59
CA LEU A 42 2.93 -2.33 10.50
C LEU A 42 4.35 -2.47 9.92
N SER A 43 4.50 -2.41 8.59
CA SER A 43 5.82 -2.43 7.95
C SER A 43 6.62 -1.14 8.13
N PHE A 44 6.01 -0.06 8.62
CA PHE A 44 6.73 1.17 8.96
C PHE A 44 7.46 1.08 10.29
N ALA A 45 7.08 0.14 11.17
CA ALA A 45 7.72 -0.06 12.46
C ALA A 45 9.15 -0.63 12.32
N SER A 46 9.96 -0.41 13.35
CA SER A 46 11.27 -1.06 13.44
C SER A 46 11.13 -2.59 13.41
N PRO A 47 12.08 -3.33 12.79
CA PRO A 47 12.09 -4.79 12.85
C PRO A 47 12.14 -5.36 14.28
N SER A 48 12.62 -4.59 15.26
CA SER A 48 12.64 -4.95 16.69
C SER A 48 11.35 -4.63 17.43
N CYS A 49 10.38 -3.94 16.80
CA CYS A 49 9.13 -3.55 17.44
C CYS A 49 8.22 -4.76 17.66
N GLU A 50 7.76 -4.95 18.89
CA GLU A 50 6.76 -5.99 19.22
C GLU A 50 5.40 -5.59 18.64
N GLN A 51 4.73 -6.50 17.92
CA GLN A 51 3.44 -6.24 17.26
C GLN A 51 2.37 -7.21 17.76
N ILE A 52 1.31 -6.69 18.39
CA ILE A 52 0.27 -7.48 19.05
C ILE A 52 -1.10 -7.14 18.46
N ALA A 53 -1.76 -8.12 17.83
CA ALA A 53 -3.14 -7.99 17.37
C ALA A 53 -4.11 -8.10 18.55
N VAL A 54 -4.95 -7.07 18.76
CA VAL A 54 -5.94 -7.06 19.85
C VAL A 54 -7.39 -6.96 19.35
N GLY A 55 -7.59 -6.72 18.04
CA GLY A 55 -8.89 -6.47 17.42
C GLY A 55 -9.71 -7.74 17.20
N LYS A 56 -11.05 -7.57 17.13
CA LYS A 56 -12.01 -8.62 16.75
C LYS A 56 -11.95 -8.85 15.24
N ARG A 57 -11.79 -10.10 14.79
CA ARG A 57 -12.22 -10.53 13.46
C ARG A 57 -13.62 -11.14 13.57
N SER A 58 -14.43 -11.01 12.52
CA SER A 58 -15.79 -11.53 12.47
C SER A 58 -15.86 -12.97 13.00
N GLY A 59 -16.57 -13.19 14.11
CA GLY A 59 -16.75 -14.50 14.75
C GLY A 59 -15.79 -14.85 15.89
N HIS A 60 -14.65 -14.18 16.08
CA HIS A 60 -13.71 -14.44 17.17
C HIS A 60 -13.26 -13.13 17.83
N ALA A 61 -13.73 -12.86 19.05
CA ALA A 61 -13.18 -11.79 19.89
C ALA A 61 -11.84 -12.25 20.44
N LEU A 62 -10.72 -11.64 19.98
CA LEU A 62 -9.40 -11.94 20.54
C LEU A 62 -9.31 -11.49 22.01
N MET A 63 -9.81 -10.28 22.34
CA MET A 63 -9.75 -9.72 23.69
C MET A 63 -10.98 -8.86 24.02
N SER A 64 -11.40 -8.84 25.29
CA SER A 64 -12.36 -7.84 25.79
C SER A 64 -11.68 -6.49 25.97
N GLN A 65 -12.47 -5.40 26.12
CA GLN A 65 -11.89 -4.06 26.35
C GLN A 65 -11.04 -4.01 27.64
N ASP A 66 -11.48 -4.70 28.69
CA ASP A 66 -10.73 -4.76 29.94
C ASP A 66 -9.39 -5.48 29.77
N GLN A 67 -9.36 -6.54 28.99
CA GLN A 67 -8.11 -7.24 28.64
C GLN A 67 -7.18 -6.35 27.80
N ILE A 68 -7.72 -5.57 26.84
CA ILE A 68 -6.92 -4.62 26.07
C ILE A 68 -6.34 -3.55 26.99
N ASN A 69 -7.14 -3.00 27.89
CA ASN A 69 -6.69 -1.99 28.86
C ASN A 69 -5.59 -2.53 29.77
N ALA A 70 -5.76 -3.73 30.30
CA ALA A 70 -4.76 -4.38 31.13
C ALA A 70 -3.46 -4.66 30.37
N LEU A 71 -3.56 -5.12 29.12
CA LEU A 71 -2.39 -5.36 28.26
C LEU A 71 -1.64 -4.06 27.93
N LEU A 72 -2.37 -2.96 27.63
CA LEU A 72 -1.74 -1.65 27.40
C LEU A 72 -0.95 -1.17 28.63
N LEU A 73 -1.53 -1.33 29.84
CA LEU A 73 -0.86 -1.00 31.09
C LEU A 73 0.37 -1.85 31.32
N GLN A 74 0.27 -3.15 31.09
CA GLN A 74 1.42 -4.08 31.19
C GLN A 74 2.52 -3.64 30.24
N LYS A 75 2.22 -3.43 28.95
CA LYS A 75 3.21 -3.05 27.94
C LYS A 75 3.83 -1.69 28.21
N ALA A 76 3.09 -0.74 28.78
CA ALA A 76 3.66 0.54 29.24
C ALA A 76 4.66 0.37 30.42
N GLY A 77 4.59 -0.74 31.15
CA GLY A 77 5.61 -1.10 32.15
C GLY A 77 6.86 -1.75 31.57
N GLU A 78 6.74 -2.36 30.38
CA GLU A 78 7.80 -3.13 29.73
C GLU A 78 8.60 -2.31 28.69
N HIS A 79 7.97 -1.32 28.05
CA HIS A 79 8.49 -0.56 26.90
C HIS A 79 8.49 0.95 27.19
N ALA A 80 9.42 1.68 26.57
CA ALA A 80 9.49 3.14 26.69
C ALA A 80 8.38 3.85 25.88
N HIS A 81 8.02 3.32 24.69
CA HIS A 81 6.97 3.87 23.83
C HIS A 81 6.06 2.79 23.27
N VAL A 82 4.82 2.77 23.74
CA VAL A 82 3.76 1.87 23.24
C VAL A 82 2.81 2.65 22.34
N VAL A 83 2.55 2.14 21.16
CA VAL A 83 1.52 2.67 20.25
C VAL A 83 0.27 1.79 20.29
N ARG A 84 -0.87 2.40 20.58
CA ARG A 84 -2.18 1.79 20.38
C ARG A 84 -2.74 2.26 19.04
N LEU A 85 -2.65 1.41 18.02
CA LEU A 85 -3.06 1.70 16.64
C LEU A 85 -4.51 1.28 16.41
N LYS A 86 -5.40 2.25 16.19
CA LYS A 86 -6.85 2.09 16.10
C LYS A 86 -7.37 2.39 14.71
N GLY A 87 -8.33 1.61 14.20
CA GLY A 87 -8.96 1.90 12.91
C GLY A 87 -9.71 3.23 12.93
N GLY A 88 -9.62 4.01 11.85
CA GLY A 88 -10.20 5.34 11.75
C GLY A 88 -9.55 6.36 12.68
N ASP A 89 -10.34 7.01 13.52
CA ASP A 89 -9.94 7.95 14.57
C ASP A 89 -10.16 7.35 15.96
N PRO A 90 -9.23 7.51 16.92
CA PRO A 90 -9.35 6.94 18.25
C PRO A 90 -10.59 7.40 19.04
N PHE A 91 -11.08 8.60 18.79
CA PHE A 91 -12.17 9.23 19.53
C PHE A 91 -13.53 9.19 18.81
N VAL A 92 -13.56 8.80 17.54
CA VAL A 92 -14.82 8.64 16.81
C VAL A 92 -15.29 7.19 16.92
N LEU A 93 -16.15 6.92 17.92
CA LEU A 93 -16.72 5.59 18.24
C LEU A 93 -15.64 4.48 18.43
N GLY A 94 -14.40 4.91 18.68
CA GLY A 94 -13.23 4.03 18.80
C GLY A 94 -12.84 3.67 20.24
N ARG A 95 -13.58 4.14 21.27
CA ARG A 95 -13.31 3.91 22.70
C ARG A 95 -11.94 4.40 23.20
N GLY A 96 -11.23 5.20 22.41
CA GLY A 96 -9.90 5.72 22.78
C GLY A 96 -9.92 6.59 24.04
N GLY A 97 -11.02 7.30 24.30
CA GLY A 97 -11.21 8.05 25.55
C GLY A 97 -11.24 7.15 26.77
N GLU A 98 -11.89 5.98 26.69
CA GLU A 98 -11.96 4.99 27.79
C GLU A 98 -10.56 4.40 28.07
N GLU A 99 -9.83 3.99 27.01
CA GLU A 99 -8.45 3.50 27.10
C GLU A 99 -7.52 4.52 27.75
N ALA A 100 -7.62 5.79 27.32
CA ALA A 100 -6.80 6.88 27.85
C ALA A 100 -7.08 7.19 29.32
N LEU A 101 -8.37 7.26 29.71
CA LEU A 101 -8.77 7.48 31.09
C LEU A 101 -8.30 6.35 32.01
N PHE A 102 -8.41 5.10 31.54
CA PHE A 102 -7.88 3.96 32.28
C PHE A 102 -6.37 4.07 32.53
N LEU A 103 -5.60 4.31 31.48
CA LEU A 103 -4.14 4.42 31.58
C LEU A 103 -3.69 5.57 32.48
N ARG A 104 -4.31 6.76 32.35
CA ARG A 104 -3.99 7.93 33.18
C ARG A 104 -4.28 7.70 34.68
N ARG A 105 -5.36 6.96 35.00
CA ARG A 105 -5.64 6.56 36.38
C ARG A 105 -4.56 5.67 36.99
N HIS A 106 -3.78 4.97 36.13
CA HIS A 106 -2.66 4.15 36.55
C HIS A 106 -1.30 4.85 36.40
N GLY A 107 -1.28 6.19 36.19
CA GLY A 107 -0.06 6.98 36.13
C GLY A 107 0.73 6.87 34.84
N VAL A 108 0.12 6.39 33.75
CA VAL A 108 0.74 6.32 32.42
C VAL A 108 0.55 7.64 31.70
N ASP A 109 1.61 8.18 31.08
CA ASP A 109 1.53 9.34 30.18
C ASP A 109 0.89 8.91 28.85
N VAL A 110 -0.22 9.60 28.45
CA VAL A 110 -0.98 9.26 27.26
C VAL A 110 -1.11 10.46 26.34
N THR A 111 -0.69 10.26 25.08
CA THR A 111 -0.80 11.22 23.99
C THR A 111 -1.70 10.72 22.86
N PHE A 112 -2.13 11.61 21.96
CA PHE A 112 -3.09 11.30 20.92
C PHE A 112 -2.64 11.79 19.56
N VAL A 113 -2.86 10.97 18.54
CA VAL A 113 -2.70 11.34 17.14
C VAL A 113 -4.01 11.03 16.42
N PRO A 114 -4.70 12.04 15.87
CA PRO A 114 -5.95 11.82 15.16
C PRO A 114 -5.72 10.99 13.89
N GLY A 115 -6.76 10.30 13.47
CA GLY A 115 -6.82 9.59 12.20
C GLY A 115 -8.02 10.00 11.36
N ILE A 116 -8.04 9.65 10.09
CA ILE A 116 -9.18 9.93 9.22
C ILE A 116 -10.28 8.91 9.51
N SER A 117 -11.37 9.38 10.13
CA SER A 117 -12.53 8.53 10.43
C SER A 117 -13.16 7.97 9.16
N SER A 118 -13.69 6.75 9.24
CA SER A 118 -14.48 6.15 8.17
C SER A 118 -15.73 6.96 7.80
N ALA A 119 -16.28 7.72 8.76
CA ALA A 119 -17.38 8.66 8.51
C ALA A 119 -17.02 9.78 7.51
N ILE A 120 -15.74 10.01 7.25
CA ILE A 120 -15.24 10.95 6.26
C ILE A 120 -14.67 10.18 5.06
N ALA A 121 -13.60 9.38 5.30
CA ALA A 121 -12.84 8.75 4.22
C ALA A 121 -13.68 7.81 3.34
N ALA A 122 -14.60 7.03 3.92
CA ALA A 122 -15.41 6.13 3.12
C ALA A 122 -16.47 6.88 2.27
N LEU A 123 -16.99 8.00 2.78
CA LEU A 123 -17.92 8.84 2.04
C LEU A 123 -17.22 9.52 0.87
N GLU A 124 -16.04 10.11 1.10
CA GLU A 124 -15.23 10.72 0.02
C GLU A 124 -14.86 9.69 -1.05
N ALA A 125 -14.39 8.52 -0.65
CA ALA A 125 -14.06 7.43 -1.57
C ALA A 125 -15.27 6.93 -2.38
N ALA A 126 -16.49 7.17 -1.88
CA ALA A 126 -17.74 6.89 -2.57
C ALA A 126 -18.26 8.11 -3.38
N GLY A 127 -17.58 9.26 -3.36
CA GLY A 127 -18.08 10.48 -4.01
C GLY A 127 -19.36 11.03 -3.36
N ILE A 128 -19.52 10.82 -2.05
CA ILE A 128 -20.65 11.33 -1.25
C ILE A 128 -20.11 12.35 -0.25
N PRO A 129 -20.17 13.65 -0.51
CA PRO A 129 -19.74 14.64 0.47
C PRO A 129 -20.70 14.61 1.68
N PRO A 130 -20.18 14.56 2.93
CA PRO A 130 -21.04 14.57 4.11
C PRO A 130 -21.81 15.88 4.28
N THR A 131 -21.31 16.99 3.72
CA THR A 131 -21.94 18.31 3.72
C THR A 131 -21.91 18.92 2.35
N HIS A 132 -22.92 19.74 2.03
CA HIS A 132 -22.96 20.52 0.78
C HIS A 132 -23.72 21.80 1.02
N ARG A 133 -23.23 22.95 0.53
CA ARG A 133 -23.76 24.29 0.80
C ARG A 133 -25.27 24.44 0.59
N THR A 134 -25.85 23.67 -0.34
CA THR A 134 -27.28 23.76 -0.70
C THR A 134 -28.10 22.54 -0.30
N LEU A 135 -27.46 21.43 0.13
CA LEU A 135 -28.15 20.16 0.43
C LEU A 135 -28.11 19.77 1.89
N ALA A 136 -26.99 19.98 2.57
CA ALA A 136 -26.84 19.65 3.99
C ALA A 136 -25.77 20.53 4.64
N PHE A 137 -26.15 21.30 5.66
CA PHE A 137 -25.24 22.21 6.37
C PHE A 137 -24.41 21.51 7.44
N GLY A 138 -24.77 20.29 7.80
CA GLY A 138 -24.10 19.47 8.78
C GLY A 138 -24.26 17.99 8.48
N PHE A 139 -23.65 17.16 9.30
CA PHE A 139 -23.88 15.72 9.26
C PHE A 139 -23.78 15.12 10.66
N HIS A 140 -24.53 14.05 10.88
CA HIS A 140 -24.57 13.29 12.12
C HIS A 140 -23.80 11.99 11.96
N VAL A 141 -22.96 11.64 12.94
CA VAL A 141 -22.28 10.34 13.01
C VAL A 141 -22.81 9.58 14.21
N MET A 142 -23.46 8.45 13.94
CA MET A 142 -24.15 7.65 14.93
C MET A 142 -23.55 6.26 15.06
N ASP A 143 -23.57 5.72 16.28
CA ASP A 143 -23.33 4.29 16.53
C ASP A 143 -24.60 3.50 16.18
N GLY A 144 -24.53 2.74 15.10
CA GLY A 144 -25.65 1.89 14.64
C GLY A 144 -25.67 0.50 15.29
N HIS A 145 -24.77 0.22 16.24
CA HIS A 145 -24.73 -1.08 16.92
C HIS A 145 -25.95 -1.31 17.84
N ASP A 146 -26.49 -0.25 18.42
CA ASP A 146 -27.67 -0.30 19.26
C ASP A 146 -28.65 0.80 18.83
N PRO A 147 -29.54 0.52 17.86
CA PRO A 147 -30.53 1.51 17.37
C PRO A 147 -31.50 2.04 18.43
N SER A 148 -31.73 1.31 19.51
CA SER A 148 -32.63 1.74 20.59
C SER A 148 -32.19 3.03 21.31
N ARG A 149 -30.90 3.36 21.19
CA ARG A 149 -30.28 4.56 21.77
C ARG A 149 -30.29 5.76 20.84
N ILE A 150 -30.73 5.60 19.58
CA ILE A 150 -30.73 6.67 18.59
C ILE A 150 -32.00 7.50 18.70
N ALA A 151 -31.86 8.81 18.88
CA ALA A 151 -32.96 9.76 18.86
C ALA A 151 -33.34 10.11 17.41
N PHE A 152 -34.04 9.20 16.72
CA PHE A 152 -34.37 9.35 15.29
C PHE A 152 -35.13 10.64 14.97
N ASP A 153 -36.05 11.07 15.86
CA ASP A 153 -36.80 12.32 15.67
C ASP A 153 -35.90 13.54 15.55
N ALA A 154 -34.82 13.58 16.33
CA ALA A 154 -33.83 14.67 16.25
C ALA A 154 -33.03 14.65 14.94
N LEU A 155 -32.75 13.48 14.40
CA LEU A 155 -31.99 13.34 13.13
C LEU A 155 -32.81 13.78 11.92
N VAL A 156 -34.10 13.62 11.95
CA VAL A 156 -35.01 13.94 10.83
C VAL A 156 -35.30 15.44 10.73
N GLN A 157 -35.29 16.15 11.86
CA GLN A 157 -35.76 17.56 11.96
C GLN A 157 -34.89 18.55 11.17
N ASP A 158 -33.58 18.35 11.05
CA ASP A 158 -32.64 19.31 10.48
C ASP A 158 -32.28 19.05 9.01
N GLY A 159 -32.68 17.92 8.45
CA GLY A 159 -32.41 17.54 7.06
C GLY A 159 -30.94 17.31 6.72
N ASN A 160 -30.09 17.18 7.73
CA ASN A 160 -28.66 16.92 7.55
C ASN A 160 -28.38 15.47 7.12
N THR A 161 -27.17 15.24 6.62
CA THR A 161 -26.71 13.88 6.27
C THR A 161 -26.54 13.03 7.53
N CYS A 162 -27.15 11.86 7.58
CA CYS A 162 -26.99 10.89 8.66
C CYS A 162 -26.05 9.75 8.25
N VAL A 163 -25.05 9.48 9.08
CA VAL A 163 -24.01 8.44 8.86
C VAL A 163 -24.04 7.49 10.05
N PHE A 164 -24.33 6.21 9.80
CA PHE A 164 -24.35 5.20 10.84
C PHE A 164 -23.17 4.25 10.66
N LEU A 165 -22.29 4.22 11.64
CA LEU A 165 -21.18 3.28 11.72
C LEU A 165 -21.63 2.02 12.46
N MET A 166 -21.07 0.86 12.12
CA MET A 166 -21.35 -0.45 12.76
C MET A 166 -22.83 -0.90 12.69
N GLY A 167 -23.65 -0.29 11.82
CA GLY A 167 -25.10 -0.49 11.78
C GLY A 167 -25.60 -1.53 10.77
N LEU A 168 -24.73 -2.20 9.99
CA LEU A 168 -25.19 -3.06 8.90
C LEU A 168 -26.08 -4.22 9.38
N SER A 169 -25.80 -4.83 10.53
CA SER A 169 -26.59 -5.89 11.13
C SER A 169 -27.97 -5.42 11.64
N HIS A 170 -28.13 -4.11 11.83
CA HIS A 170 -29.35 -3.45 12.31
C HIS A 170 -29.96 -2.52 11.25
N LEU A 171 -29.63 -2.75 9.95
CA LEU A 171 -30.06 -1.89 8.85
C LEU A 171 -31.59 -1.72 8.82
N ASP A 172 -32.34 -2.82 8.97
CA ASP A 172 -33.81 -2.79 8.96
C ASP A 172 -34.36 -1.94 10.11
N GLU A 173 -33.81 -2.08 11.33
CA GLU A 173 -34.22 -1.33 12.50
C GLU A 173 -33.91 0.17 12.34
N ILE A 174 -32.72 0.52 11.80
CA ILE A 174 -32.34 1.91 11.54
C ILE A 174 -33.26 2.55 10.51
N VAL A 175 -33.52 1.87 9.39
CA VAL A 175 -34.43 2.37 8.34
C VAL A 175 -35.84 2.55 8.89
N GLN A 176 -36.38 1.58 9.65
CA GLN A 176 -37.67 1.68 10.26
C GLN A 176 -37.74 2.82 11.30
N GLY A 177 -36.67 3.03 12.07
CA GLY A 177 -36.57 4.15 13.02
C GLY A 177 -36.66 5.50 12.31
N LEU A 178 -35.94 5.71 11.23
CA LEU A 178 -35.96 6.92 10.42
C LEU A 178 -37.34 7.18 9.79
N LEU A 179 -37.95 6.13 9.20
CA LEU A 179 -39.30 6.24 8.61
C LEU A 179 -40.39 6.56 9.63
N LYS A 180 -40.36 5.93 10.81
CA LYS A 180 -41.28 6.21 11.91
C LYS A 180 -41.14 7.62 12.46
N ALA A 181 -39.92 8.16 12.46
CA ALA A 181 -39.63 9.55 12.85
C ALA A 181 -40.04 10.58 11.77
N GLY A 182 -40.58 10.14 10.63
CA GLY A 182 -41.09 10.98 9.56
C GLY A 182 -40.11 11.31 8.45
N MET A 183 -38.98 10.60 8.33
CA MET A 183 -38.11 10.77 7.17
C MET A 183 -38.82 10.26 5.90
N ASP A 184 -38.72 11.05 4.82
CA ASP A 184 -39.35 10.66 3.56
C ASP A 184 -38.72 9.32 3.05
N ALA A 185 -39.63 8.41 2.66
CA ALA A 185 -39.25 7.10 2.15
C ALA A 185 -38.38 7.15 0.87
N GLN A 186 -38.45 8.26 0.13
CA GLN A 186 -37.69 8.50 -1.09
C GLN A 186 -36.32 9.18 -0.84
N VAL A 187 -35.95 9.52 0.40
CA VAL A 187 -34.65 10.12 0.69
C VAL A 187 -33.52 9.23 0.13
N PRO A 188 -32.58 9.79 -0.63
CA PRO A 188 -31.45 9.04 -1.16
C PRO A 188 -30.61 8.47 -0.02
N SER A 189 -30.33 7.18 -0.12
CA SER A 189 -29.55 6.47 0.89
C SER A 189 -28.52 5.57 0.21
N ALA A 190 -27.43 5.27 0.91
CA ALA A 190 -26.37 4.43 0.41
C ALA A 190 -25.80 3.50 1.48
N ILE A 191 -25.33 2.33 1.05
CA ILE A 191 -24.43 1.49 1.81
C ILE A 191 -23.06 1.54 1.14
N ILE A 192 -22.03 1.86 1.94
CA ILE A 192 -20.63 1.83 1.51
C ILE A 192 -19.98 0.66 2.25
N SER A 193 -19.86 -0.47 1.57
CA SER A 193 -19.18 -1.67 2.08
C SER A 193 -17.69 -1.59 1.74
N GLN A 194 -16.81 -1.95 2.67
CA GLN A 194 -15.36 -1.90 2.54
C GLN A 194 -14.84 -0.51 2.12
N GLY A 195 -15.44 0.56 2.65
CA GLY A 195 -15.14 1.95 2.26
C GLY A 195 -13.64 2.28 2.33
N ALA A 196 -13.14 2.97 1.30
CA ALA A 196 -11.73 3.30 1.09
C ALA A 196 -10.78 2.07 1.07
N LYS A 197 -11.30 0.86 0.87
CA LYS A 197 -10.54 -0.38 0.69
C LYS A 197 -10.66 -0.90 -0.75
N ARG A 198 -9.81 -1.87 -1.11
CA ARG A 198 -9.79 -2.57 -2.41
C ARG A 198 -11.17 -3.05 -2.86
N GLY A 199 -11.91 -3.67 -1.96
CA GLY A 199 -13.23 -4.24 -2.25
C GLY A 199 -14.39 -3.28 -2.02
N GLN A 200 -14.18 -1.95 -2.06
CA GLN A 200 -15.27 -1.00 -1.85
C GLN A 200 -16.42 -1.23 -2.84
N ARG A 201 -17.61 -1.37 -2.30
CA ARG A 201 -18.86 -1.42 -3.07
C ARG A 201 -19.81 -0.38 -2.53
N VAL A 202 -20.42 0.37 -3.43
CA VAL A 202 -21.44 1.38 -3.08
C VAL A 202 -22.76 0.95 -3.70
N LEU A 203 -23.81 0.95 -2.90
CA LEU A 203 -25.17 0.69 -3.35
C LEU A 203 -26.03 1.86 -2.93
N CYS A 204 -26.60 2.59 -3.90
CA CYS A 204 -27.53 3.69 -3.68
C CYS A 204 -28.95 3.23 -3.97
N ALA A 205 -29.90 3.63 -3.11
CA ALA A 205 -31.32 3.36 -3.24
C ALA A 205 -32.15 4.39 -2.46
N PRO A 206 -33.45 4.54 -2.74
CA PRO A 206 -34.37 5.18 -1.80
C PRO A 206 -34.34 4.49 -0.43
N LEU A 207 -34.52 5.25 0.65
CA LEU A 207 -34.42 4.75 2.02
C LEU A 207 -35.24 3.47 2.25
N HIS A 208 -36.49 3.45 1.78
CA HIS A 208 -37.41 2.30 2.00
C HIS A 208 -36.98 1.03 1.26
N GLU A 209 -36.25 1.14 0.14
CA GLU A 209 -35.77 -0.01 -0.63
C GLU A 209 -34.40 -0.51 -0.19
N LEU A 210 -33.67 0.32 0.59
CA LEU A 210 -32.28 0.06 0.93
C LEU A 210 -32.04 -1.33 1.54
N PRO A 211 -32.83 -1.80 2.55
CA PRO A 211 -32.61 -3.12 3.14
C PRO A 211 -32.73 -4.25 2.13
N GLN A 212 -33.81 -4.26 1.34
CA GLN A 212 -34.06 -5.30 0.35
C GLN A 212 -32.92 -5.38 -0.68
N ARG A 213 -32.48 -4.22 -1.20
CA ARG A 213 -31.40 -4.16 -2.19
C ARG A 213 -30.06 -4.61 -1.62
N VAL A 214 -29.76 -4.26 -0.37
CA VAL A 214 -28.53 -4.65 0.34
C VAL A 214 -28.48 -6.16 0.56
N HIS A 215 -29.59 -6.76 0.99
CA HIS A 215 -29.71 -8.22 1.15
C HIS A 215 -29.51 -8.95 -0.19
N ALA A 216 -30.14 -8.47 -1.27
CA ALA A 216 -30.00 -9.06 -2.61
C ALA A 216 -28.54 -8.94 -3.12
N ALA A 217 -27.87 -7.82 -2.86
CA ALA A 217 -26.47 -7.57 -3.25
C ALA A 217 -25.43 -8.29 -2.37
N LYS A 218 -25.86 -8.92 -1.27
CA LYS A 218 -25.01 -9.62 -0.28
C LYS A 218 -23.84 -8.76 0.19
N LEU A 219 -24.10 -7.49 0.49
CA LEU A 219 -23.07 -6.60 1.04
C LEU A 219 -22.71 -7.03 2.46
N CYS A 220 -21.43 -6.94 2.80
CA CYS A 220 -20.91 -7.38 4.10
C CYS A 220 -20.14 -6.28 4.83
N ALA A 221 -19.99 -6.46 6.13
CA ALA A 221 -19.16 -5.60 6.99
C ALA A 221 -17.66 -5.71 6.66
N PRO A 222 -16.87 -4.65 6.93
CA PRO A 222 -17.31 -3.38 7.48
C PRO A 222 -18.09 -2.54 6.46
N ALA A 223 -19.18 -1.90 6.91
CA ALA A 223 -20.01 -1.08 6.05
C ALA A 223 -20.56 0.13 6.80
N ILE A 224 -20.88 1.17 6.06
CA ILE A 224 -21.43 2.43 6.54
C ILE A 224 -22.78 2.65 5.87
N ILE A 225 -23.79 3.06 6.65
CA ILE A 225 -25.09 3.48 6.15
C ILE A 225 -25.05 5.00 6.07
N VAL A 226 -25.46 5.55 4.94
CA VAL A 226 -25.57 7.01 4.73
C VAL A 226 -26.94 7.33 4.19
N THR A 227 -27.62 8.33 4.76
CA THR A 227 -28.90 8.82 4.25
C THR A 227 -28.93 10.34 4.25
N GLY A 228 -29.53 10.93 3.21
CA GLY A 228 -29.61 12.37 3.00
C GLY A 228 -29.37 12.80 1.56
N GLU A 229 -29.75 14.03 1.24
CA GLU A 229 -29.70 14.55 -0.13
C GLU A 229 -28.30 14.55 -0.76
N CYS A 230 -27.23 14.63 0.03
CA CYS A 230 -25.86 14.55 -0.46
C CYS A 230 -25.53 13.22 -1.17
N VAL A 231 -26.26 12.14 -0.90
CA VAL A 231 -26.08 10.85 -1.57
C VAL A 231 -26.33 10.95 -3.08
N ARG A 232 -27.18 11.87 -3.55
CA ARG A 232 -27.41 12.10 -5.00
C ARG A 232 -26.13 12.46 -5.75
N LEU A 233 -25.18 13.08 -5.07
CA LEU A 233 -23.92 13.52 -5.70
C LEU A 233 -22.99 12.36 -6.05
N HIS A 234 -23.21 11.18 -5.50
CA HIS A 234 -22.47 9.97 -5.87
C HIS A 234 -22.37 9.77 -7.38
N ALA A 235 -23.48 9.93 -8.10
CA ALA A 235 -23.53 9.74 -9.56
C ALA A 235 -22.62 10.70 -10.33
N GLN A 236 -22.29 11.85 -9.76
CA GLN A 236 -21.48 12.90 -10.41
C GLN A 236 -20.04 12.96 -9.89
N LEU A 237 -19.82 12.54 -8.65
CA LEU A 237 -18.53 12.66 -7.95
C LEU A 237 -17.80 11.32 -7.76
N SER A 238 -18.45 10.20 -8.02
CA SER A 238 -17.76 8.91 -7.92
C SER A 238 -16.66 8.81 -8.98
N VAL A 239 -15.47 8.40 -8.53
CA VAL A 239 -14.35 8.15 -9.43
C VAL A 239 -14.55 6.77 -10.08
N PRO A 240 -14.53 6.68 -11.42
CA PRO A 240 -14.59 5.40 -12.10
C PRO A 240 -13.48 4.45 -11.63
N ARG A 241 -13.83 3.20 -11.41
CA ARG A 241 -12.89 2.13 -11.05
C ARG A 241 -13.02 1.01 -12.08
N PRO A 242 -12.36 1.14 -13.23
CA PRO A 242 -12.56 0.24 -14.37
C PRO A 242 -12.21 -1.21 -14.06
N LEU A 243 -11.31 -1.48 -13.11
CA LEU A 243 -10.97 -2.83 -12.66
C LEU A 243 -11.79 -3.29 -11.44
N GLN A 244 -12.94 -2.67 -11.18
CA GLN A 244 -13.76 -3.01 -10.02
C GLN A 244 -14.15 -4.50 -10.01
N GLY A 245 -13.65 -5.22 -9.00
CA GLY A 245 -13.89 -6.64 -8.81
C GLY A 245 -12.98 -7.57 -9.61
N ALA A 246 -12.16 -7.07 -10.54
CA ALA A 246 -11.15 -7.86 -11.24
C ALA A 246 -10.12 -8.46 -10.26
N ARG A 247 -9.82 -9.74 -10.38
CA ARG A 247 -8.86 -10.48 -9.56
C ARG A 247 -7.53 -10.57 -10.30
N ILE A 248 -6.53 -9.82 -9.86
CA ILE A 248 -5.27 -9.65 -10.58
C ILE A 248 -4.10 -10.22 -9.77
N GLY A 249 -3.41 -11.20 -10.36
CA GLY A 249 -2.14 -11.71 -9.85
C GLY A 249 -0.98 -10.77 -10.22
N ILE A 250 -0.10 -10.46 -9.27
CA ILE A 250 1.07 -9.62 -9.49
C ILE A 250 2.33 -10.47 -9.39
N ALA A 251 3.02 -10.67 -10.50
CA ALA A 251 4.31 -11.31 -10.58
C ALA A 251 5.41 -10.25 -10.80
N ALA A 252 5.98 -9.75 -9.70
CA ALA A 252 6.90 -8.63 -9.72
C ALA A 252 7.97 -8.72 -8.63
N TYR A 253 9.24 -8.57 -8.99
CA TYR A 253 10.35 -8.48 -8.06
C TYR A 253 10.76 -7.02 -7.82
N GLY A 254 10.35 -6.46 -6.65
CA GLY A 254 10.75 -5.13 -6.19
C GLY A 254 9.84 -3.96 -6.59
N SER A 255 8.96 -4.14 -7.59
CA SER A 255 7.95 -3.13 -7.99
C SER A 255 6.52 -3.54 -7.60
N GLY A 256 6.36 -4.70 -6.96
CA GLY A 256 5.05 -5.30 -6.67
C GLY A 256 4.14 -4.38 -5.87
N GLN A 257 4.63 -3.76 -4.80
CA GLN A 257 3.84 -2.87 -3.96
C GLN A 257 3.32 -1.64 -4.75
N LYS A 258 4.21 -1.00 -5.54
CA LYS A 258 3.80 0.17 -6.33
C LYS A 258 2.77 -0.19 -7.40
N LEU A 259 2.91 -1.35 -8.03
CA LEU A 259 1.94 -1.84 -8.99
C LEU A 259 0.62 -2.20 -8.31
N GLU A 260 0.69 -2.81 -7.14
CA GLU A 260 -0.47 -3.11 -6.30
C GLU A 260 -1.27 -1.84 -5.98
N ASP A 261 -0.59 -0.78 -5.51
CA ASP A 261 -1.24 0.49 -5.20
C ASP A 261 -1.95 1.10 -6.43
N LEU A 262 -1.32 1.04 -7.61
CA LEU A 262 -1.92 1.51 -8.86
C LEU A 262 -3.17 0.71 -9.25
N LEU A 263 -3.13 -0.62 -9.14
CA LEU A 263 -4.25 -1.51 -9.46
C LEU A 263 -5.40 -1.37 -8.46
N GLU A 264 -5.09 -1.22 -7.18
CA GLU A 264 -6.08 -0.99 -6.13
C GLU A 264 -6.82 0.34 -6.32
N ALA A 265 -6.12 1.38 -6.76
CA ALA A 265 -6.75 2.65 -7.11
C ALA A 265 -7.79 2.49 -8.22
N GLN A 266 -7.61 1.51 -9.13
CA GLN A 266 -8.56 1.16 -10.18
C GLN A 266 -9.65 0.17 -9.74
N GLY A 267 -9.65 -0.26 -8.48
CA GLY A 267 -10.67 -1.15 -7.89
C GLY A 267 -10.36 -2.65 -7.99
N ALA A 268 -9.16 -3.04 -8.43
CA ALA A 268 -8.77 -4.44 -8.53
C ALA A 268 -8.60 -5.11 -7.16
N LEU A 269 -8.87 -6.42 -7.12
CA LEU A 269 -8.50 -7.33 -6.03
C LEU A 269 -7.16 -7.97 -6.38
N THR A 270 -6.10 -7.55 -5.73
CA THR A 270 -4.74 -7.98 -6.07
C THR A 270 -4.23 -9.13 -5.21
N THR A 271 -3.37 -9.97 -5.78
CA THR A 271 -2.65 -11.04 -5.07
C THR A 271 -1.20 -11.04 -5.53
N GLN A 272 -0.26 -10.86 -4.60
CA GLN A 272 1.17 -11.00 -4.91
C GLN A 272 1.50 -12.49 -5.11
N LEU A 273 2.09 -12.83 -6.25
CA LEU A 273 2.47 -14.20 -6.60
C LEU A 273 3.91 -14.52 -6.22
N CYS A 274 4.75 -13.50 -6.16
CA CYS A 274 6.14 -13.64 -5.73
C CYS A 274 6.63 -12.38 -5.02
N SER A 275 7.67 -12.56 -4.24
CA SER A 275 8.37 -11.47 -3.56
C SER A 275 9.87 -11.67 -3.68
N ALA A 276 10.65 -10.60 -3.48
CA ALA A 276 12.08 -10.70 -3.34
C ALA A 276 12.54 -9.92 -2.13
N GLN A 277 13.30 -10.58 -1.29
CA GLN A 277 14.03 -9.93 -0.21
C GLN A 277 15.42 -9.57 -0.71
N VAL A 278 15.82 -8.30 -0.53
CA VAL A 278 17.14 -7.82 -0.91
C VAL A 278 18.01 -7.77 0.34
N SER A 279 19.13 -8.49 0.31
CA SER A 279 20.16 -8.44 1.34
C SER A 279 21.38 -7.75 0.79
N PHE A 280 21.82 -6.65 1.42
CA PHE A 280 22.98 -5.88 0.99
C PHE A 280 24.25 -6.44 1.62
N CYS A 281 25.29 -6.66 0.79
CA CYS A 281 26.62 -7.15 1.19
C CYS A 281 27.57 -5.95 1.32
N LEU A 282 27.33 -5.05 2.29
CA LEU A 282 28.12 -3.82 2.42
C LEU A 282 29.58 -4.10 2.76
N ASP A 283 29.86 -5.17 3.49
CA ASP A 283 31.23 -5.56 3.86
C ASP A 283 32.08 -5.96 2.64
N ALA A 284 31.45 -6.37 1.53
CA ALA A 284 32.15 -6.61 0.28
C ALA A 284 32.83 -5.34 -0.26
N LEU A 285 32.25 -4.16 0.01
CA LEU A 285 32.83 -2.87 -0.38
C LEU A 285 34.00 -2.45 0.53
N ASP A 286 34.08 -2.93 1.77
CA ASP A 286 35.20 -2.65 2.68
C ASP A 286 36.50 -3.30 2.18
N ALA A 287 36.41 -4.39 1.44
CA ALA A 287 37.55 -5.08 0.86
C ALA A 287 38.07 -4.43 -0.44
N ILE A 288 37.36 -3.42 -0.98
CA ILE A 288 37.68 -2.78 -2.26
C ILE A 288 38.44 -1.47 -2.02
N CYS A 289 39.64 -1.39 -2.58
CA CYS A 289 40.37 -0.13 -2.64
C CYS A 289 39.85 0.71 -3.82
N LEU A 290 39.00 1.70 -3.56
CA LEU A 290 38.41 2.52 -4.64
C LEU A 290 39.45 3.37 -5.35
N ASP A 291 40.59 3.69 -4.75
CA ASP A 291 41.68 4.46 -5.34
C ASP A 291 42.36 3.69 -6.50
N ALA A 292 42.07 2.40 -6.64
CA ALA A 292 42.61 1.54 -7.75
C ALA A 292 41.72 1.57 -9.00
N TYR A 293 40.63 2.33 -9.02
CA TYR A 293 39.67 2.36 -10.11
C TYR A 293 39.45 3.77 -10.63
N ASP A 294 39.26 3.90 -11.95
CA ASP A 294 38.94 5.15 -12.62
C ASP A 294 37.44 5.31 -12.82
N TRP A 295 36.72 4.21 -12.93
CA TRP A 295 35.27 4.19 -13.15
C TRP A 295 34.51 3.32 -12.14
N LEU A 296 33.38 3.84 -11.65
CA LEU A 296 32.37 3.09 -10.90
C LEU A 296 31.12 2.93 -11.76
N ILE A 297 30.69 1.68 -11.96
CA ILE A 297 29.55 1.33 -12.81
C ILE A 297 28.42 0.76 -11.94
N LEU A 298 27.24 1.36 -12.03
CA LEU A 298 26.05 0.96 -11.28
C LEU A 298 24.91 0.63 -12.25
N THR A 299 24.68 -0.66 -12.49
CA THR A 299 23.69 -1.16 -13.45
C THR A 299 22.30 -1.40 -12.87
N SER A 300 22.09 -1.11 -11.58
CA SER A 300 20.77 -1.23 -10.96
C SER A 300 20.57 -0.21 -9.84
N PRO A 301 19.32 0.22 -9.58
CA PRO A 301 19.00 1.08 -8.42
C PRO A 301 19.39 0.45 -7.07
N ARG A 302 19.43 -0.89 -7.01
CA ARG A 302 19.86 -1.62 -5.79
C ARG A 302 21.36 -1.53 -5.58
N ALA A 303 22.15 -1.65 -6.64
CA ALA A 303 23.61 -1.45 -6.56
C ALA A 303 23.94 0.00 -6.14
N ALA A 304 23.26 0.99 -6.73
CA ALA A 304 23.38 2.38 -6.31
C ALA A 304 22.99 2.57 -4.83
N SER A 305 21.90 1.96 -4.39
CA SER A 305 21.49 2.00 -2.99
C SER A 305 22.48 1.32 -2.04
N ALA A 306 23.07 0.19 -2.46
CA ALA A 306 24.12 -0.50 -1.68
C ALA A 306 25.32 0.41 -1.47
N PHE A 307 25.81 1.04 -2.54
CA PHE A 307 26.94 1.95 -2.50
C PHE A 307 26.65 3.16 -1.60
N VAL A 308 25.51 3.82 -1.76
CA VAL A 308 25.12 4.95 -0.93
C VAL A 308 24.97 4.56 0.55
N ARG A 309 24.38 3.38 0.84
CA ARG A 309 24.25 2.88 2.21
C ARG A 309 25.61 2.59 2.84
N TRP A 310 26.52 1.98 2.08
CA TRP A 310 27.90 1.73 2.51
C TRP A 310 28.61 3.05 2.84
N MET A 311 28.57 4.03 1.93
CA MET A 311 29.16 5.35 2.17
C MET A 311 28.67 6.00 3.45
N ARG A 312 27.36 5.99 3.68
CA ARG A 312 26.75 6.55 4.90
C ARG A 312 27.15 5.78 6.14
N SER A 313 27.13 4.44 6.11
CA SER A 313 27.44 3.60 7.27
C SER A 313 28.93 3.68 7.67
N ARG A 314 29.82 3.91 6.72
CA ARG A 314 31.26 4.06 6.93
C ARG A 314 31.73 5.52 6.98
N GLN A 315 30.77 6.48 6.90
CA GLN A 315 31.06 7.92 6.91
C GLN A 315 32.12 8.32 5.88
N ILE A 316 32.02 7.78 4.66
CA ILE A 316 33.00 8.04 3.60
C ILE A 316 32.90 9.50 3.16
N ASP A 317 34.02 10.20 3.18
CA ASP A 317 34.14 11.56 2.66
C ASP A 317 34.08 11.55 1.13
N LEU A 318 33.16 12.33 0.53
CA LEU A 318 32.98 12.42 -0.93
C LEU A 318 34.25 12.84 -1.67
N ARG A 319 35.15 13.60 -1.02
CA ARG A 319 36.44 14.01 -1.59
C ARG A 319 37.33 12.83 -1.93
N ARG A 320 37.18 11.70 -1.25
CA ARG A 320 37.89 10.45 -1.56
C ARG A 320 37.45 9.82 -2.89
N LEU A 321 36.28 10.22 -3.40
CA LEU A 321 35.72 9.72 -4.66
C LEU A 321 35.94 10.69 -5.83
N ALA A 322 36.64 11.80 -5.62
CA ALA A 322 36.78 12.87 -6.61
C ALA A 322 37.52 12.44 -7.91
N HIS A 323 38.33 11.38 -7.84
CA HIS A 323 39.02 10.80 -8.99
C HIS A 323 38.16 9.83 -9.80
N LEU A 324 37.07 9.32 -9.17
CA LEU A 324 36.27 8.22 -9.69
C LEU A 324 35.14 8.75 -10.57
N LYS A 325 35.11 8.38 -11.82
CA LYS A 325 34.00 8.67 -12.75
C LYS A 325 32.86 7.70 -12.51
N LEU A 326 31.63 8.18 -12.62
CA LEU A 326 30.43 7.42 -12.31
C LEU A 326 29.59 7.17 -13.54
N ALA A 327 29.32 5.90 -13.84
CA ALA A 327 28.44 5.49 -14.92
C ALA A 327 27.21 4.72 -14.40
N VAL A 328 26.02 5.11 -14.83
CA VAL A 328 24.78 4.53 -14.31
C VAL A 328 23.79 4.18 -15.40
N VAL A 329 23.00 3.13 -15.16
CA VAL A 329 21.86 2.76 -16.01
C VAL A 329 20.61 3.54 -15.59
N GLY A 330 20.20 4.50 -16.44
CA GLY A 330 18.92 5.18 -16.35
C GLY A 330 18.75 6.17 -15.17
N SER A 331 17.66 6.90 -15.23
CA SER A 331 17.37 8.02 -14.32
C SER A 331 17.14 7.62 -12.84
N ALA A 332 16.71 6.38 -12.59
CA ALA A 332 16.50 5.90 -11.23
C ALA A 332 17.83 5.73 -10.47
N CYS A 333 18.86 5.17 -11.11
CA CYS A 333 20.20 5.08 -10.54
C CYS A 333 20.82 6.47 -10.37
N ALA A 334 20.67 7.34 -11.37
CA ALA A 334 21.18 8.71 -11.32
C ALA A 334 20.61 9.48 -10.12
N ARG A 335 19.31 9.42 -9.89
CA ARG A 335 18.66 10.10 -8.74
C ARG A 335 19.22 9.63 -7.40
N ILE A 336 19.40 8.32 -7.21
CA ILE A 336 19.95 7.77 -5.94
C ILE A 336 21.35 8.33 -5.67
N CYS A 337 22.18 8.48 -6.72
CA CYS A 337 23.52 9.07 -6.60
C CYS A 337 23.43 10.58 -6.33
N GLN A 338 22.56 11.30 -7.03
CA GLN A 338 22.34 12.74 -6.88
C GLN A 338 21.84 13.12 -5.48
N ASP A 339 21.03 12.26 -4.84
CA ASP A 339 20.56 12.45 -3.45
C ASP A 339 21.72 12.52 -2.41
N VAL A 340 22.91 12.10 -2.79
CA VAL A 340 24.15 12.20 -2.01
C VAL A 340 25.21 13.06 -2.71
N LEU A 341 24.81 13.94 -3.63
CA LEU A 341 25.64 14.89 -4.35
C LEU A 341 26.68 14.24 -5.29
N LEU A 342 26.52 12.98 -5.66
CA LEU A 342 27.31 12.33 -6.70
C LEU A 342 26.61 12.51 -8.04
N GLN A 343 27.26 13.22 -8.97
CA GLN A 343 26.77 13.41 -10.33
C GLN A 343 27.34 12.32 -11.25
N PRO A 344 26.51 11.53 -11.93
CA PRO A 344 27.01 10.58 -12.93
C PRO A 344 27.60 11.29 -14.14
N ASP A 345 28.77 10.82 -14.59
CA ASP A 345 29.42 11.29 -15.81
C ASP A 345 28.76 10.69 -17.05
N VAL A 346 28.25 9.46 -16.92
CA VAL A 346 27.53 8.75 -17.98
C VAL A 346 26.20 8.21 -17.46
N VAL A 347 25.12 8.54 -18.17
CA VAL A 347 23.77 7.97 -17.92
C VAL A 347 23.29 7.34 -19.21
N ALA A 348 23.05 6.02 -19.24
CA ALA A 348 22.51 5.37 -20.42
C ALA A 348 21.09 5.83 -20.72
N GLY A 349 20.81 6.19 -21.97
CA GLY A 349 19.48 6.66 -22.40
C GLY A 349 18.44 5.52 -22.41
N ILE A 350 18.86 4.30 -22.70
CA ILE A 350 18.06 3.08 -22.61
C ILE A 350 18.52 2.31 -21.37
N GLN A 351 17.55 1.80 -20.60
CA GLN A 351 17.81 1.20 -19.28
C GLN A 351 18.30 -0.26 -19.40
N ASP A 352 19.45 -0.48 -20.07
CA ASP A 352 20.13 -1.78 -20.08
C ASP A 352 21.67 -1.64 -20.06
N SER A 353 22.34 -2.74 -19.70
CA SER A 353 23.80 -2.80 -19.56
C SER A 353 24.54 -2.72 -20.90
N ALA A 354 23.89 -3.14 -21.98
CA ALA A 354 24.53 -3.11 -23.32
C ALA A 354 24.68 -1.66 -23.81
N HIS A 355 23.62 -0.85 -23.74
CA HIS A 355 23.68 0.56 -24.12
C HIS A 355 24.57 1.39 -23.18
N LEU A 356 24.67 1.01 -21.90
CA LEU A 356 25.67 1.62 -21.02
C LEU A 356 27.05 1.29 -21.44
N GLY A 357 27.34 0.03 -21.84
CA GLY A 357 28.59 -0.41 -22.38
C GLY A 357 28.99 0.36 -23.64
N ASP A 358 28.04 0.64 -24.56
CA ASP A 358 28.27 1.45 -25.74
C ASP A 358 28.63 2.91 -25.43
N ALA A 359 27.96 3.52 -24.50
CA ALA A 359 28.23 4.89 -24.06
C ALA A 359 29.59 5.01 -23.33
N LEU A 360 29.94 4.01 -22.50
CA LEU A 360 31.20 3.96 -21.78
C LEU A 360 32.38 3.76 -22.74
N ALA A 361 32.26 2.92 -23.75
CA ALA A 361 33.34 2.64 -24.71
C ALA A 361 33.82 3.88 -25.47
N GLN A 362 33.02 4.95 -25.49
CA GLN A 362 33.43 6.23 -26.11
C GLN A 362 34.28 7.11 -25.17
N GLN A 363 34.33 6.78 -23.87
CA GLN A 363 34.98 7.62 -22.87
C GLN A 363 36.06 6.89 -22.05
N VAL A 364 35.97 5.56 -21.98
CA VAL A 364 36.97 4.69 -21.31
C VAL A 364 38.22 4.57 -22.12
N LYS A 365 39.39 4.77 -21.52
CA LYS A 365 40.70 4.59 -22.14
C LYS A 365 41.21 3.17 -21.92
N GLU A 366 42.21 2.77 -22.69
CA GLU A 366 42.81 1.43 -22.59
C GLU A 366 43.46 1.15 -21.23
N GLU A 367 43.98 2.21 -20.56
CA GLU A 367 44.60 2.14 -19.25
C GLU A 367 43.60 2.20 -18.08
N ASP A 368 42.35 2.61 -18.32
CA ASP A 368 41.37 2.80 -17.26
C ASP A 368 40.93 1.47 -16.60
N THR A 369 40.73 1.48 -15.30
CA THR A 369 40.22 0.35 -14.52
C THR A 369 38.76 0.61 -14.10
N LEU A 370 37.91 -0.38 -14.30
CA LEU A 370 36.46 -0.25 -14.08
C LEU A 370 35.99 -1.17 -12.95
N LEU A 371 35.21 -0.63 -12.02
CA LEU A 371 34.56 -1.38 -10.97
C LEU A 371 33.03 -1.43 -11.23
N HIS A 372 32.49 -2.61 -11.44
CA HIS A 372 31.06 -2.85 -11.60
C HIS A 372 30.46 -3.42 -10.30
N LEU A 373 29.56 -2.67 -9.69
CA LEU A 373 28.79 -3.15 -8.54
C LEU A 373 27.48 -3.76 -9.04
N CYS A 374 27.23 -5.01 -8.68
CA CYS A 374 26.11 -5.78 -9.23
C CYS A 374 25.46 -6.74 -8.21
N ALA A 375 24.46 -7.47 -8.66
CA ALA A 375 23.92 -8.65 -7.97
C ALA A 375 24.80 -9.87 -8.27
N GLU A 376 24.59 -10.96 -7.52
CA GLU A 376 25.19 -12.26 -7.81
C GLU A 376 24.79 -12.77 -9.21
N GLU A 377 23.52 -12.67 -9.56
CA GLU A 377 23.03 -12.92 -10.91
C GLU A 377 23.04 -11.60 -11.71
N HIS A 378 23.99 -11.43 -12.59
CA HIS A 378 24.13 -10.27 -13.49
C HIS A 378 24.46 -10.73 -14.91
N GLY A 379 24.23 -9.86 -15.89
CA GLY A 379 24.57 -10.14 -17.30
C GLY A 379 26.06 -9.96 -17.57
N ASP A 380 26.53 -10.62 -18.63
CA ASP A 380 27.94 -10.64 -19.03
C ASP A 380 28.30 -9.54 -20.05
N GLU A 381 27.37 -8.68 -20.44
CA GLU A 381 27.54 -7.72 -21.54
C GLU A 381 28.73 -6.77 -21.31
N LEU A 382 28.88 -6.26 -20.07
CA LEU A 382 30.02 -5.40 -19.73
C LEU A 382 31.33 -6.19 -19.65
N ALA A 383 31.30 -7.42 -19.14
CA ALA A 383 32.48 -8.27 -19.06
C ALA A 383 32.97 -8.69 -20.47
N GLN A 384 32.07 -8.99 -21.40
CA GLN A 384 32.40 -9.27 -22.80
C GLN A 384 33.02 -8.07 -23.49
N ARG A 385 32.61 -6.84 -23.12
CA ARG A 385 33.11 -5.63 -23.78
C ARG A 385 34.44 -5.12 -23.24
N PHE A 386 34.63 -5.13 -21.92
CA PHE A 386 35.77 -4.52 -21.25
C PHE A 386 36.80 -5.54 -20.75
N GLY A 387 36.48 -6.82 -20.77
CA GLY A 387 37.41 -7.91 -20.45
C GLY A 387 38.18 -7.70 -19.16
N ALA A 388 39.51 -7.68 -19.22
CA ALA A 388 40.40 -7.59 -18.05
C ALA A 388 40.33 -6.22 -17.32
N GLN A 389 39.89 -5.16 -18.00
CA GLN A 389 39.73 -3.84 -17.37
C GLN A 389 38.61 -3.82 -16.34
N LEU A 390 37.60 -4.70 -16.46
CA LEU A 390 36.41 -4.74 -15.57
C LEU A 390 36.65 -5.67 -14.40
N LYS A 391 36.48 -5.13 -13.19
CA LYS A 391 36.32 -5.89 -11.95
C LYS A 391 34.87 -5.82 -11.50
N THR A 392 34.32 -6.94 -11.05
CA THR A 392 32.95 -7.06 -10.61
C THR A 392 32.91 -7.34 -9.13
N ALA A 393 32.00 -6.65 -8.40
CA ALA A 393 31.77 -6.90 -6.99
C ALA A 393 30.27 -7.08 -6.70
N VAL A 394 29.95 -8.19 -6.06
CA VAL A 394 28.59 -8.49 -5.63
C VAL A 394 28.28 -7.70 -4.37
N VAL A 395 27.34 -6.76 -4.45
CA VAL A 395 26.96 -5.85 -3.35
C VAL A 395 25.56 -6.10 -2.82
N TYR A 396 24.81 -7.00 -3.43
CA TYR A 396 23.52 -7.46 -2.92
C TYR A 396 23.13 -8.84 -3.47
N HIS A 397 22.34 -9.56 -2.69
CA HIS A 397 21.68 -10.80 -3.08
C HIS A 397 20.17 -10.58 -3.13
N MET A 398 19.49 -11.32 -4.01
CA MET A 398 18.03 -11.35 -4.09
C MET A 398 17.53 -12.75 -3.75
N GLU A 399 16.92 -12.90 -2.59
CA GLU A 399 16.20 -14.11 -2.23
C GLU A 399 14.78 -14.02 -2.79
N ARG A 400 14.50 -14.81 -3.83
CA ARG A 400 13.17 -14.90 -4.45
C ARG A 400 12.33 -15.92 -3.69
N ARG A 401 11.08 -15.56 -3.42
CA ARG A 401 10.12 -16.41 -2.72
C ARG A 401 8.80 -16.41 -3.48
N ALA A 402 8.21 -17.60 -3.66
CA ALA A 402 6.82 -17.72 -4.05
C ALA A 402 5.93 -17.25 -2.89
N CYS A 403 4.88 -16.49 -3.19
CA CYS A 403 3.88 -16.11 -2.20
C CYS A 403 2.75 -17.14 -2.22
N PRO A 404 2.17 -17.52 -1.07
CA PRO A 404 1.00 -18.38 -1.06
C PRO A 404 -0.15 -17.68 -1.78
N VAL A 405 -0.68 -18.34 -2.81
CA VAL A 405 -1.84 -17.82 -3.56
C VAL A 405 -3.08 -18.13 -2.75
N THR A 406 -3.87 -17.11 -2.44
CA THR A 406 -5.19 -17.28 -1.84
C THR A 406 -6.13 -17.97 -2.83
N GLU A 407 -6.94 -18.91 -2.35
CA GLU A 407 -7.89 -19.68 -3.16
C GLU A 407 -8.78 -18.77 -4.04
N GLY A 408 -8.85 -19.07 -5.32
CA GLY A 408 -9.73 -18.47 -6.31
C GLY A 408 -9.05 -18.23 -7.65
N GLU A 409 -9.80 -18.35 -8.73
CA GLU A 409 -9.32 -18.08 -10.08
C GLU A 409 -8.95 -16.61 -10.26
N LEU A 410 -7.80 -16.36 -10.89
CA LEU A 410 -7.39 -15.03 -11.32
C LEU A 410 -8.00 -14.72 -12.68
N ASP A 411 -8.41 -13.48 -12.88
CA ASP A 411 -8.88 -13.00 -14.17
C ASP A 411 -7.73 -12.62 -15.10
N GLN A 412 -6.70 -12.03 -14.51
CA GLN A 412 -5.50 -11.58 -15.19
C GLN A 412 -4.27 -11.72 -14.30
N VAL A 413 -3.09 -11.86 -14.90
CA VAL A 413 -1.80 -11.87 -14.19
C VAL A 413 -0.85 -10.89 -14.87
N VAL A 414 -0.25 -9.98 -14.10
CA VAL A 414 0.71 -9.00 -14.63
C VAL A 414 2.14 -9.36 -14.25
N PHE A 415 3.04 -9.27 -15.23
CA PHE A 415 4.44 -9.62 -15.12
C PHE A 415 5.33 -8.42 -15.43
N THR A 416 6.19 -8.04 -14.49
CA THR A 416 7.05 -6.85 -14.61
C THR A 416 8.50 -7.19 -15.03
N CYS A 417 8.85 -8.46 -15.15
CA CYS A 417 10.17 -8.88 -15.63
C CYS A 417 10.16 -10.35 -16.06
N ALA A 418 11.13 -10.73 -16.89
CA ALA A 418 11.26 -12.10 -17.41
C ALA A 418 11.53 -13.14 -16.30
N SER A 419 12.25 -12.78 -15.22
CA SER A 419 12.47 -13.70 -14.10
C SER A 419 11.16 -14.03 -13.38
N ALA A 420 10.30 -13.04 -13.13
CA ALA A 420 8.98 -13.29 -12.54
C ALA A 420 8.08 -14.10 -13.49
N ALA A 421 8.20 -13.88 -14.81
CA ALA A 421 7.49 -14.69 -15.81
C ALA A 421 7.94 -16.17 -15.73
N ARG A 422 9.23 -16.44 -15.61
CA ARG A 422 9.76 -17.80 -15.46
C ARG A 422 9.27 -18.48 -14.19
N ASP A 423 9.29 -17.75 -13.07
CA ASP A 423 9.00 -18.33 -11.76
C ASP A 423 7.49 -18.49 -11.50
N CYS A 424 6.63 -17.63 -12.10
CA CYS A 424 5.21 -17.54 -11.77
C CYS A 424 4.24 -17.80 -12.95
N ALA A 425 4.72 -18.16 -14.15
CA ALA A 425 3.85 -18.41 -15.32
C ALA A 425 2.78 -19.47 -15.06
N HIS A 426 3.06 -20.47 -14.21
CA HIS A 426 2.14 -21.54 -13.85
C HIS A 426 0.86 -21.04 -13.13
N HIS A 427 0.86 -19.84 -12.57
CA HIS A 427 -0.32 -19.24 -11.94
C HIS A 427 -1.30 -18.62 -12.98
N VAL A 428 -0.92 -18.50 -14.26
CA VAL A 428 -1.80 -17.89 -15.26
C VAL A 428 -3.03 -18.75 -15.51
N GLY A 429 -2.87 -20.09 -15.62
CA GLY A 429 -3.97 -21.00 -15.89
C GLY A 429 -4.81 -20.56 -17.11
N SER A 430 -6.09 -20.29 -16.89
CA SER A 430 -7.03 -19.78 -17.92
C SER A 430 -7.05 -18.26 -18.04
N ALA A 431 -6.36 -17.53 -17.16
CA ALA A 431 -6.30 -16.08 -17.13
C ALA A 431 -5.52 -15.48 -18.31
N TYR A 432 -5.58 -14.16 -18.45
CA TYR A 432 -4.71 -13.42 -19.36
C TYR A 432 -3.44 -13.00 -18.66
N ALA A 433 -2.31 -13.11 -19.35
CA ALA A 433 -1.03 -12.60 -18.87
C ALA A 433 -0.73 -11.25 -19.54
N VAL A 434 -0.47 -10.23 -18.71
CA VAL A 434 0.00 -8.92 -19.18
C VAL A 434 1.49 -8.80 -18.90
N ALA A 435 2.28 -8.64 -19.96
CA ALA A 435 3.74 -8.47 -19.89
C ALA A 435 4.11 -7.00 -20.01
N ILE A 436 5.01 -6.51 -19.19
CA ILE A 436 5.49 -5.12 -19.23
C ILE A 436 6.21 -4.77 -20.55
N GLY A 437 6.73 -5.77 -21.26
CA GLY A 437 7.45 -5.58 -22.53
C GLY A 437 7.83 -6.90 -23.19
N GLN A 438 8.46 -6.81 -24.37
CA GLN A 438 8.68 -7.93 -25.27
C GLN A 438 9.51 -9.07 -24.64
N LYS A 439 10.62 -8.76 -23.93
CA LYS A 439 11.45 -9.79 -23.25
C LYS A 439 10.66 -10.62 -22.25
N CYS A 440 9.73 -9.98 -21.55
CA CYS A 440 8.83 -10.65 -20.59
C CYS A 440 7.79 -11.52 -21.32
N ALA A 441 7.21 -11.00 -22.40
CA ALA A 441 6.24 -11.73 -23.22
C ALA A 441 6.87 -12.98 -23.88
N ASP A 442 8.11 -12.88 -24.36
CA ASP A 442 8.83 -14.01 -24.95
C ASP A 442 9.12 -15.10 -23.92
N GLU A 443 9.44 -14.72 -22.68
CA GLU A 443 9.62 -15.69 -21.61
C GLU A 443 8.29 -16.40 -21.27
N LEU A 444 7.18 -15.68 -21.19
CA LEU A 444 5.84 -16.26 -20.98
C LEU A 444 5.48 -17.26 -22.08
N ARG A 445 5.80 -16.95 -23.36
CA ARG A 445 5.61 -17.89 -24.47
C ARG A 445 6.44 -19.16 -24.30
N ARG A 446 7.71 -19.04 -23.89
CA ARG A 446 8.58 -20.20 -23.58
C ARG A 446 8.01 -21.07 -22.46
N GLN A 447 7.34 -20.45 -21.48
CA GLN A 447 6.65 -21.17 -20.41
C GLN A 447 5.27 -21.73 -20.80
N GLY A 448 4.87 -21.61 -22.08
CA GLY A 448 3.63 -22.19 -22.61
C GLY A 448 2.36 -21.36 -22.39
N VAL A 449 2.47 -20.11 -21.93
CA VAL A 449 1.31 -19.22 -21.77
C VAL A 449 0.77 -18.80 -23.13
N GLN A 450 -0.54 -19.00 -23.35
CA GLN A 450 -1.19 -18.77 -24.64
C GLN A 450 -1.77 -17.35 -24.80
N ARG A 451 -2.35 -16.81 -23.70
CA ARG A 451 -3.08 -15.54 -23.72
C ARG A 451 -2.21 -14.43 -23.15
N ILE A 452 -1.40 -13.82 -24.02
CA ILE A 452 -0.40 -12.80 -23.62
C ILE A 452 -0.74 -11.47 -24.27
N ILE A 453 -0.81 -10.43 -23.47
CA ILE A 453 -0.90 -9.03 -23.88
C ILE A 453 0.42 -8.36 -23.50
N THR A 454 1.02 -7.62 -24.40
CA THR A 454 2.21 -6.82 -24.12
C THR A 454 1.78 -5.37 -23.93
N ALA A 455 2.20 -4.76 -22.82
CA ALA A 455 1.93 -3.35 -22.57
C ALA A 455 2.50 -2.48 -23.71
N SER A 456 1.74 -1.48 -24.13
CA SER A 456 2.14 -0.56 -25.20
C SER A 456 3.30 0.35 -24.77
N GLU A 457 3.38 0.65 -23.46
CA GLU A 457 4.44 1.39 -22.83
C GLU A 457 5.15 0.52 -21.80
N HIS A 458 6.50 0.51 -21.82
CA HIS A 458 7.32 -0.24 -20.87
C HIS A 458 7.37 0.45 -19.50
N SER A 459 6.21 0.52 -18.85
CA SER A 459 6.01 1.15 -17.54
C SER A 459 4.98 0.39 -16.71
N LEU A 460 4.93 0.65 -15.39
CA LEU A 460 3.88 0.09 -14.54
C LEU A 460 2.51 0.62 -14.94
N GLN A 461 2.43 1.90 -15.35
CA GLN A 461 1.18 2.49 -15.83
C GLN A 461 0.72 1.81 -17.13
N GLY A 462 1.62 1.57 -18.09
CA GLY A 462 1.31 0.82 -19.31
C GLY A 462 0.77 -0.59 -19.05
N CYS A 463 1.25 -1.25 -17.98
CA CYS A 463 0.67 -2.52 -17.54
C CYS A 463 -0.76 -2.35 -17.02
N VAL A 464 -1.03 -1.30 -16.23
CA VAL A 464 -2.38 -1.00 -15.71
C VAL A 464 -3.34 -0.70 -16.85
N ASP A 465 -2.92 0.11 -17.82
CA ASP A 465 -3.74 0.47 -18.97
C ASP A 465 -4.09 -0.76 -19.82
N ALA A 466 -3.13 -1.66 -20.05
CA ALA A 466 -3.36 -2.91 -20.76
C ALA A 466 -4.32 -3.86 -20.02
N LEU A 467 -4.25 -3.88 -18.67
CA LEU A 467 -5.18 -4.66 -17.85
C LEU A 467 -6.60 -4.09 -17.91
N ILE A 468 -6.75 -2.76 -17.86
CA ILE A 468 -8.04 -2.07 -17.98
C ILE A 468 -8.67 -2.37 -19.35
N GLN A 469 -7.93 -2.14 -20.44
CA GLN A 469 -8.43 -2.37 -21.77
C GLN A 469 -8.92 -3.81 -21.95
N ASN A 470 -8.12 -4.81 -21.55
CA ASN A 470 -8.52 -6.22 -21.65
C ASN A 470 -9.72 -6.56 -20.76
N TRP A 471 -9.89 -5.89 -19.62
CA TRP A 471 -11.03 -6.11 -18.73
C TRP A 471 -12.32 -5.56 -19.33
N GLU A 472 -12.28 -4.34 -19.87
CA GLU A 472 -13.43 -3.70 -20.54
C GLU A 472 -13.89 -4.44 -21.80
N GLU A 473 -12.96 -5.03 -22.56
CA GLU A 473 -13.30 -5.83 -23.76
C GLU A 473 -14.00 -7.16 -23.41
N ARG A 474 -13.98 -7.59 -22.14
CA ARG A 474 -14.54 -8.87 -21.68
C ARG A 474 -15.80 -8.74 -20.83
N THR A 475 -16.06 -7.57 -20.27
CA THR A 475 -17.24 -7.28 -19.44
C THR A 475 -18.28 -6.47 -20.17
#